data_aede6fca228e9871dfe212229b9b0d44
#
_entry.id   aede6fca228e9871dfe212229b9b0d44
#
_cell.length_a   1.000
_cell.length_b   1.000
_cell.length_c   1.000
_cell.angle_alpha   90.00
_cell.angle_beta   90.00
_cell.angle_gamma   90.00
#
_symmetry.space_group_name_H-M   'P 1'
#
loop_
_entity.id
_entity.type
_entity.pdbx_description
1 polymer ?
#
loop_
_entity_poly.entity_id
_entity_poly.type
_entity_poly.pdbx_seq_one_letter_code
_entity_poly.pdbx_strand_id
1 'polypeptide(L)'
;MKSLYSRIKPFIIAALALSVSAGYVHAQTHLLNVSYDPTREFYEEYNRLFAQHWKATTGQDVVINQSHGGSGKQARAVIDGLEADVVTLALAYDIDAIAQNGGLLDKDWQSKLPNNSTPYTSTIVLLVRKGNPQHIHDWDDLIRPGIKVITPNPKTSGGARWNYLAAWGYALHKSNNNEQGARDYMKKLFANVPVLDSGARGSTTTFVQRGVGDVLIAWENEALLALKEFGSDKFEIVVPSETILAEPPVAVVDEVARKHGTEKVARAYLEYLYSPEAQDLAARYFFRPRLKSVADKYASVFPKVNTFTVLEGCGGWQKAQAKHFSDGGTFDQIYGK
;
A
#
# COMPACT_ATOMS: atom_id res chain seq x y z
N MET A 1 64.94 -6.96 -81.33
CA MET A 1 65.93 -7.55 -80.43
C MET A 1 65.81 -6.90 -79.09
N LYS A 2 65.78 -7.68 -78.05
CA LYS A 2 65.63 -7.38 -76.58
C LYS A 2 64.25 -7.16 -76.06
N SER A 3 63.73 -8.26 -75.52
CA SER A 3 62.58 -8.46 -74.63
C SER A 3 62.72 -7.68 -73.33
N LEU A 4 61.67 -6.99 -72.90
CA LEU A 4 61.52 -6.53 -71.51
C LEU A 4 60.27 -7.18 -70.95
N TYR A 5 60.45 -8.18 -70.07
CA TYR A 5 59.43 -8.74 -69.22
C TYR A 5 59.25 -7.81 -67.99
N SER A 6 58.07 -7.18 -67.89
CA SER A 6 57.64 -6.47 -66.71
C SER A 6 56.93 -7.40 -65.74
N ARG A 7 57.46 -7.55 -64.53
CA ARG A 7 56.91 -8.37 -63.47
C ARG A 7 55.77 -7.61 -62.79
N ILE A 8 54.56 -8.16 -62.90
CA ILE A 8 53.39 -7.71 -62.13
C ILE A 8 53.40 -8.45 -60.78
N LYS A 9 53.56 -7.71 -59.69
CA LYS A 9 53.39 -8.23 -58.33
C LYS A 9 51.89 -8.23 -57.97
N PRO A 10 51.34 -9.29 -57.38
CA PRO A 10 49.98 -9.26 -56.90
C PRO A 10 49.90 -8.50 -55.53
N PHE A 11 49.09 -7.45 -55.45
CA PHE A 11 48.71 -6.83 -54.23
C PHE A 11 47.66 -7.71 -53.55
N ILE A 12 48.03 -8.27 -52.39
CA ILE A 12 47.07 -8.94 -51.49
C ILE A 12 46.36 -7.86 -50.72
N ILE A 13 45.09 -7.60 -51.04
CA ILE A 13 44.20 -6.73 -50.25
C ILE A 13 43.68 -7.58 -49.08
N ALA A 14 44.27 -7.38 -47.91
CA ALA A 14 43.73 -7.92 -46.66
C ALA A 14 42.48 -7.10 -46.27
N ALA A 15 41.30 -7.65 -46.54
CA ALA A 15 40.03 -7.08 -46.04
C ALA A 15 39.95 -7.33 -44.54
N LEU A 16 40.22 -6.30 -43.73
CA LEU A 16 39.99 -6.30 -42.29
C LEU A 16 38.49 -6.21 -42.07
N ALA A 17 37.82 -7.33 -41.77
CA ALA A 17 36.43 -7.34 -41.32
C ALA A 17 36.36 -6.75 -39.90
N LEU A 18 36.07 -5.46 -39.78
CA LEU A 18 35.62 -4.89 -38.52
C LEU A 18 34.24 -5.46 -38.18
N SER A 19 34.19 -6.46 -37.33
CA SER A 19 32.98 -6.86 -36.63
C SER A 19 32.59 -5.76 -35.64
N VAL A 20 31.74 -4.84 -36.09
CA VAL A 20 31.04 -3.90 -35.18
C VAL A 20 30.04 -4.77 -34.41
N SER A 21 30.43 -5.19 -33.20
CA SER A 21 29.48 -5.66 -32.20
C SER A 21 28.62 -4.46 -31.83
N ALA A 22 27.47 -4.34 -32.50
CA ALA A 22 26.42 -3.42 -32.05
C ALA A 22 25.98 -3.89 -30.64
N GLY A 23 26.61 -3.31 -29.63
CA GLY A 23 26.10 -3.41 -28.28
C GLY A 23 24.68 -2.85 -28.29
N TYR A 24 23.71 -3.72 -28.16
CA TYR A 24 22.34 -3.27 -27.93
C TYR A 24 22.35 -2.48 -26.63
N VAL A 25 22.36 -1.14 -26.74
CA VAL A 25 22.00 -0.26 -25.63
C VAL A 25 20.52 -0.56 -25.36
N HIS A 26 20.26 -1.48 -24.44
CA HIS A 26 18.91 -1.66 -23.94
C HIS A 26 18.53 -0.36 -23.25
N ALA A 27 17.56 0.35 -23.83
CA ALA A 27 16.97 1.50 -23.18
C ALA A 27 16.50 1.06 -21.78
N GLN A 28 16.91 1.82 -20.76
CA GLN A 28 16.53 1.56 -19.38
C GLN A 28 15.00 1.61 -19.26
N THR A 29 14.40 0.53 -18.79
CA THR A 29 12.96 0.46 -18.58
C THR A 29 12.56 1.24 -17.31
N HIS A 30 11.56 2.07 -17.41
CA HIS A 30 11.02 2.81 -16.28
C HIS A 30 9.62 2.31 -15.94
N LEU A 31 9.36 2.09 -14.64
CA LEU A 31 8.04 1.83 -14.07
C LEU A 31 7.65 2.96 -13.13
N LEU A 32 6.35 3.31 -13.09
CA LEU A 32 5.79 4.12 -12.04
C LEU A 32 4.86 3.26 -11.18
N ASN A 33 5.21 3.11 -9.88
CA ASN A 33 4.35 2.54 -8.86
C ASN A 33 3.61 3.67 -8.12
N VAL A 34 2.30 3.72 -8.23
CA VAL A 34 1.44 4.65 -7.48
C VAL A 34 0.88 3.92 -6.27
N SER A 35 1.27 4.39 -5.07
CA SER A 35 1.03 3.70 -3.79
C SER A 35 0.42 4.63 -2.74
N TYR A 36 0.16 4.10 -1.54
CA TYR A 36 -0.38 4.86 -0.41
C TYR A 36 0.65 5.03 0.72
N ASP A 37 0.43 6.00 1.62
CA ASP A 37 1.42 6.48 2.58
C ASP A 37 2.15 5.39 3.40
N PRO A 38 1.48 4.42 4.03
CA PRO A 38 2.12 3.42 4.90
C PRO A 38 3.15 2.50 4.23
N THR A 39 3.19 2.46 2.89
CA THR A 39 4.09 1.58 2.14
C THR A 39 5.38 2.26 1.66
N ARG A 40 5.57 3.55 1.94
CA ARG A 40 6.67 4.36 1.38
C ARG A 40 8.04 3.71 1.56
N GLU A 41 8.40 3.41 2.80
CA GLU A 41 9.71 2.86 3.16
C GLU A 41 9.87 1.42 2.65
N PHE A 42 8.79 0.64 2.68
CA PHE A 42 8.77 -0.72 2.14
C PHE A 42 9.06 -0.73 0.64
N TYR A 43 8.34 0.08 -0.16
CA TYR A 43 8.56 0.10 -1.62
C TYR A 43 9.88 0.74 -2.01
N GLU A 44 10.44 1.63 -1.21
CA GLU A 44 11.78 2.15 -1.45
C GLU A 44 12.84 1.03 -1.45
N GLU A 45 12.77 0.10 -0.49
CA GLU A 45 13.68 -1.05 -0.46
C GLU A 45 13.26 -2.17 -1.42
N TYR A 46 11.97 -2.42 -1.55
CA TYR A 46 11.42 -3.39 -2.49
C TYR A 46 11.82 -3.09 -3.95
N ASN A 47 11.77 -1.84 -4.35
CA ASN A 47 12.17 -1.43 -5.70
C ASN A 47 13.65 -1.78 -6.00
N ARG A 48 14.53 -1.59 -5.02
CA ARG A 48 15.95 -2.00 -5.14
C ARG A 48 16.08 -3.53 -5.24
N LEU A 49 15.38 -4.24 -4.38
CA LEU A 49 15.37 -5.71 -4.37
C LEU A 49 14.87 -6.27 -5.72
N PHE A 50 13.74 -5.76 -6.21
CA PHE A 50 13.20 -6.20 -7.49
C PHE A 50 14.12 -5.85 -8.66
N ALA A 51 14.69 -4.65 -8.71
CA ALA A 51 15.60 -4.25 -9.78
C ALA A 51 16.83 -5.17 -9.87
N GLN A 52 17.39 -5.59 -8.71
CA GLN A 52 18.49 -6.57 -8.67
C GLN A 52 18.04 -7.94 -9.16
N HIS A 53 16.87 -8.42 -8.72
CA HIS A 53 16.28 -9.68 -9.20
C HIS A 53 16.03 -9.65 -10.70
N TRP A 54 15.41 -8.59 -11.22
CA TRP A 54 15.13 -8.43 -12.65
C TRP A 54 16.40 -8.42 -13.48
N LYS A 55 17.42 -7.70 -13.04
CA LYS A 55 18.75 -7.69 -13.71
C LYS A 55 19.40 -9.06 -13.71
N ALA A 56 19.36 -9.78 -12.59
CA ALA A 56 19.96 -11.10 -12.47
C ALA A 56 19.27 -12.15 -13.36
N THR A 57 17.94 -12.05 -13.52
CA THR A 57 17.14 -13.04 -14.25
C THR A 57 16.97 -12.74 -15.74
N THR A 58 17.03 -11.48 -16.14
CA THR A 58 16.75 -11.06 -17.53
C THR A 58 17.93 -10.37 -18.21
N GLY A 59 18.94 -9.93 -17.45
CA GLY A 59 20.02 -9.07 -17.95
C GLY A 59 19.61 -7.60 -18.17
N GLN A 60 18.33 -7.24 -17.94
CA GLN A 60 17.80 -5.92 -18.21
C GLN A 60 17.80 -5.04 -16.96
N ASP A 61 18.06 -3.75 -17.13
CA ASP A 61 17.93 -2.77 -16.06
C ASP A 61 16.51 -2.20 -16.01
N VAL A 62 16.00 -1.98 -14.79
CA VAL A 62 14.72 -1.31 -14.55
C VAL A 62 14.88 -0.27 -13.45
N VAL A 63 14.26 0.89 -13.64
CA VAL A 63 14.10 1.94 -12.62
C VAL A 63 12.64 2.01 -12.24
N ILE A 64 12.36 1.88 -10.95
CA ILE A 64 11.00 2.00 -10.43
C ILE A 64 10.87 3.33 -9.69
N ASN A 65 10.09 4.23 -10.26
CA ASN A 65 9.68 5.46 -9.62
C ASN A 65 8.46 5.19 -8.75
N GLN A 66 8.26 6.01 -7.71
CA GLN A 66 7.12 5.83 -6.81
C GLN A 66 6.44 7.15 -6.49
N SER A 67 5.11 7.10 -6.39
CA SER A 67 4.27 8.20 -5.90
C SER A 67 3.49 7.72 -4.68
N HIS A 68 3.51 8.48 -3.59
CA HIS A 68 2.83 8.14 -2.35
C HIS A 68 1.91 9.26 -1.87
N GLY A 69 0.78 8.88 -1.29
CA GLY A 69 -0.21 9.80 -0.74
C GLY A 69 -1.40 9.06 -0.16
N GLY A 70 -2.49 9.76 0.13
CA GLY A 70 -3.74 9.10 0.49
C GLY A 70 -4.27 8.26 -0.68
N SER A 71 -4.63 7.00 -0.44
CA SER A 71 -4.97 6.01 -1.48
C SER A 71 -6.07 6.49 -2.46
N GLY A 72 -7.18 7.03 -1.96
CA GLY A 72 -8.24 7.57 -2.82
C GLY A 72 -7.77 8.78 -3.65
N LYS A 73 -6.83 9.59 -3.13
CA LYS A 73 -6.21 10.68 -3.86
C LYS A 73 -5.30 10.17 -4.98
N GLN A 74 -4.54 9.11 -4.71
CA GLN A 74 -3.70 8.44 -5.70
C GLN A 74 -4.53 7.78 -6.81
N ALA A 75 -5.61 7.08 -6.46
CA ALA A 75 -6.53 6.51 -7.44
C ALA A 75 -7.11 7.62 -8.36
N ARG A 76 -7.54 8.74 -7.78
CA ARG A 76 -8.02 9.89 -8.56
C ARG A 76 -6.94 10.43 -9.50
N ALA A 77 -5.71 10.58 -9.05
CA ALA A 77 -4.61 11.05 -9.90
C ALA A 77 -4.39 10.13 -11.12
N VAL A 78 -4.49 8.81 -10.94
CA VAL A 78 -4.39 7.84 -12.05
C VAL A 78 -5.58 7.99 -13.02
N ILE A 79 -6.81 8.13 -12.51
CA ILE A 79 -8.01 8.37 -13.34
C ILE A 79 -7.86 9.68 -14.14
N ASP A 80 -7.28 10.72 -13.53
CA ASP A 80 -7.09 12.03 -14.11
C ASP A 80 -5.85 12.12 -15.03
N GLY A 81 -5.15 10.99 -15.28
CA GLY A 81 -4.09 10.88 -16.29
C GLY A 81 -2.65 10.72 -15.75
N LEU A 82 -2.45 10.44 -14.46
CA LEU A 82 -1.12 10.01 -13.97
C LEU A 82 -0.83 8.62 -14.52
N GLU A 83 0.15 8.51 -15.40
CA GLU A 83 0.49 7.28 -16.12
C GLU A 83 1.25 6.29 -15.22
N ALA A 84 0.52 5.63 -14.31
CA ALA A 84 1.04 4.57 -13.46
C ALA A 84 1.10 3.24 -14.22
N ASP A 85 2.23 2.54 -14.17
CA ASP A 85 2.34 1.17 -14.71
C ASP A 85 1.71 0.15 -13.77
N VAL A 86 1.85 0.39 -12.46
CA VAL A 86 1.25 -0.42 -11.41
C VAL A 86 0.67 0.45 -10.31
N VAL A 87 -0.37 -0.03 -9.67
CA VAL A 87 -0.97 0.56 -8.48
C VAL A 87 -0.89 -0.43 -7.31
N THR A 88 -0.51 0.08 -6.14
CA THR A 88 -0.41 -0.69 -4.91
C THR A 88 -1.12 0.11 -3.81
N LEU A 89 -2.47 0.02 -3.80
CA LEU A 89 -3.32 0.91 -3.04
C LEU A 89 -3.82 0.29 -1.73
N ALA A 90 -4.46 1.10 -0.89
CA ALA A 90 -4.86 0.66 0.44
C ALA A 90 -6.07 -0.29 0.42
N LEU A 91 -6.93 -0.22 -0.60
CA LEU A 91 -8.19 -0.95 -0.62
C LEU A 91 -8.70 -1.20 -2.05
N ALA A 92 -9.44 -2.30 -2.22
CA ALA A 92 -9.90 -2.75 -3.53
C ALA A 92 -10.79 -1.73 -4.24
N TYR A 93 -11.64 -1.01 -3.51
CA TYR A 93 -12.49 0.00 -4.12
C TYR A 93 -11.73 1.08 -4.89
N ASP A 94 -10.54 1.47 -4.42
CA ASP A 94 -9.74 2.49 -5.10
C ASP A 94 -9.21 1.98 -6.45
N ILE A 95 -8.86 0.68 -6.56
CA ILE A 95 -8.50 0.04 -7.84
C ILE A 95 -9.74 -0.19 -8.71
N ASP A 96 -10.86 -0.62 -8.12
CA ASP A 96 -12.15 -0.74 -8.82
C ASP A 96 -12.54 0.61 -9.46
N ALA A 97 -12.31 1.73 -8.78
CA ALA A 97 -12.60 3.06 -9.32
C ALA A 97 -11.75 3.37 -10.55
N ILE A 98 -10.48 2.97 -10.58
CA ILE A 98 -9.60 3.12 -11.75
C ILE A 98 -10.12 2.24 -12.91
N ALA A 99 -10.53 0.99 -12.62
CA ALA A 99 -11.08 0.09 -13.63
C ALA A 99 -12.40 0.58 -14.21
N GLN A 100 -13.30 1.12 -13.37
CA GLN A 100 -14.65 1.51 -13.78
C GLN A 100 -14.70 2.89 -14.44
N ASN A 101 -13.98 3.87 -13.88
CA ASN A 101 -14.06 5.25 -14.34
C ASN A 101 -12.96 5.60 -15.35
N GLY A 102 -11.80 4.97 -15.26
CA GLY A 102 -10.70 5.16 -16.20
C GLY A 102 -10.68 4.17 -17.34
N GLY A 103 -11.26 2.98 -17.16
CA GLY A 103 -11.15 1.88 -18.12
C GLY A 103 -9.70 1.44 -18.34
N LEU A 104 -8.81 1.73 -17.37
CA LEU A 104 -7.36 1.57 -17.53
C LEU A 104 -6.85 0.17 -17.21
N LEU A 105 -7.66 -0.67 -16.56
CA LEU A 105 -7.36 -2.07 -16.25
C LEU A 105 -8.63 -2.92 -16.26
N ASP A 106 -8.45 -4.23 -16.36
CA ASP A 106 -9.54 -5.20 -16.41
C ASP A 106 -10.36 -5.17 -15.11
N LYS A 107 -11.67 -5.41 -15.22
CA LYS A 107 -12.56 -5.48 -14.04
C LYS A 107 -12.31 -6.69 -13.16
N ASP A 108 -11.70 -7.75 -13.70
CA ASP A 108 -11.32 -8.98 -12.98
C ASP A 108 -9.88 -8.94 -12.41
N TRP A 109 -9.32 -7.75 -12.27
CA TRP A 109 -7.94 -7.52 -11.80
C TRP A 109 -7.59 -8.27 -10.50
N GLN A 110 -8.56 -8.47 -9.60
CA GLN A 110 -8.34 -9.20 -8.34
C GLN A 110 -7.97 -10.66 -8.55
N SER A 111 -8.41 -11.27 -9.66
CA SER A 111 -8.12 -12.67 -9.98
C SER A 111 -6.75 -12.89 -10.62
N LYS A 112 -6.05 -11.81 -10.98
CA LYS A 112 -4.77 -11.89 -11.70
C LYS A 112 -3.59 -12.37 -10.84
N LEU A 113 -3.68 -12.20 -9.52
CA LEU A 113 -2.63 -12.57 -8.56
C LEU A 113 -3.23 -13.32 -7.35
N PRO A 114 -2.41 -14.08 -6.59
CA PRO A 114 -2.90 -14.82 -5.42
C PRO A 114 -3.56 -13.95 -4.36
N ASN A 115 -4.44 -14.55 -3.56
CA ASN A 115 -5.13 -13.90 -2.44
C ASN A 115 -5.92 -12.63 -2.86
N ASN A 116 -6.63 -12.68 -3.98
CA ASN A 116 -7.34 -11.53 -4.55
C ASN A 116 -6.39 -10.34 -4.79
N SER A 117 -5.19 -10.61 -5.33
CA SER A 117 -4.14 -9.63 -5.59
C SER A 117 -3.66 -8.89 -4.34
N THR A 118 -3.67 -9.56 -3.17
CA THR A 118 -3.25 -8.99 -1.88
C THR A 118 -1.99 -9.72 -1.38
N PRO A 119 -0.78 -9.17 -1.59
CA PRO A 119 0.47 -9.87 -1.28
C PRO A 119 0.80 -9.93 0.21
N TYR A 120 0.28 -9.03 1.02
CA TYR A 120 0.47 -8.95 2.46
C TYR A 120 -0.78 -8.38 3.13
N THR A 121 -0.82 -8.41 4.46
CA THR A 121 -1.94 -7.85 5.23
C THR A 121 -1.41 -6.94 6.35
N SER A 122 -2.31 -6.24 6.98
CA SER A 122 -2.10 -5.51 8.22
C SER A 122 -3.39 -5.56 9.05
N THR A 123 -3.40 -4.86 10.16
CA THR A 123 -4.60 -4.68 10.98
C THR A 123 -4.58 -3.28 11.58
N ILE A 124 -5.66 -2.90 12.27
CA ILE A 124 -5.75 -1.60 12.94
C ILE A 124 -5.50 -1.79 14.43
N VAL A 125 -4.63 -0.94 14.96
CA VAL A 125 -4.23 -0.90 16.37
C VAL A 125 -4.35 0.52 16.91
N LEU A 126 -4.18 0.67 18.24
CA LEU A 126 -4.20 1.95 18.92
C LEU A 126 -2.78 2.27 19.40
N LEU A 127 -2.19 3.34 18.91
CA LEU A 127 -0.90 3.83 19.39
C LEU A 127 -1.14 4.89 20.47
N VAL A 128 -0.61 4.67 21.66
CA VAL A 128 -0.78 5.55 22.82
C VAL A 128 0.56 6.06 23.33
N ARG A 129 0.54 7.11 24.16
CA ARG A 129 1.72 7.60 24.86
C ARG A 129 2.24 6.54 25.82
N LYS A 130 3.55 6.52 26.06
CA LYS A 130 4.18 5.58 27.00
C LYS A 130 3.57 5.63 28.40
N GLY A 131 3.33 4.44 28.95
CA GLY A 131 2.64 4.30 30.24
C GLY A 131 1.13 4.48 30.16
N ASN A 132 0.58 4.66 28.96
CA ASN A 132 -0.85 4.75 28.68
C ASN A 132 -1.63 5.63 29.68
N PRO A 133 -1.29 6.92 29.80
CA PRO A 133 -1.81 7.79 30.86
C PRO A 133 -3.33 7.98 30.81
N GLN A 134 -3.95 7.69 29.67
CA GLN A 134 -5.40 7.76 29.50
C GLN A 134 -6.08 6.40 29.71
N HIS A 135 -5.35 5.36 30.06
CA HIS A 135 -5.89 4.01 30.27
C HIS A 135 -6.76 3.53 29.10
N ILE A 136 -6.22 3.63 27.89
CA ILE A 136 -6.85 3.15 26.66
C ILE A 136 -6.56 1.65 26.54
N HIS A 137 -7.59 0.81 26.58
CA HIS A 137 -7.45 -0.64 26.47
C HIS A 137 -8.21 -1.21 25.28
N ASP A 138 -9.27 -0.52 24.84
CA ASP A 138 -10.10 -0.97 23.73
C ASP A 138 -10.83 0.22 23.08
N TRP A 139 -11.59 -0.06 22.04
CA TRP A 139 -12.39 0.90 21.29
C TRP A 139 -13.33 1.75 22.16
N ASP A 140 -13.91 1.17 23.23
CA ASP A 140 -14.80 1.90 24.13
C ASP A 140 -14.14 3.07 24.83
N ASP A 141 -12.85 2.99 25.06
CA ASP A 141 -12.13 4.07 25.73
C ASP A 141 -11.99 5.30 24.83
N LEU A 142 -12.11 5.13 23.51
CA LEU A 142 -12.00 6.20 22.54
C LEU A 142 -13.21 7.15 22.55
N ILE A 143 -14.36 6.72 23.08
CA ILE A 143 -15.58 7.53 23.17
C ILE A 143 -15.76 8.20 24.52
N ARG A 144 -14.81 8.04 25.46
CA ARG A 144 -14.84 8.74 26.74
C ARG A 144 -14.69 10.25 26.54
N PRO A 145 -15.45 11.09 27.30
CA PRO A 145 -15.28 12.53 27.22
C PRO A 145 -13.83 12.96 27.50
N GLY A 146 -13.31 13.88 26.72
CA GLY A 146 -11.98 14.46 26.91
C GLY A 146 -10.82 13.70 26.22
N ILE A 147 -11.01 12.46 25.77
CA ILE A 147 -10.03 11.74 24.97
C ILE A 147 -9.90 12.40 23.60
N LYS A 148 -8.67 12.63 23.15
CA LYS A 148 -8.38 13.19 21.83
C LYS A 148 -7.85 12.10 20.91
N VAL A 149 -8.68 11.71 19.94
CA VAL A 149 -8.38 10.66 18.97
C VAL A 149 -7.81 11.27 17.69
N ILE A 150 -6.69 10.74 17.22
CA ILE A 150 -6.10 11.11 15.92
C ILE A 150 -6.37 9.99 14.91
N THR A 151 -6.88 10.38 13.76
CA THR A 151 -7.11 9.50 12.60
C THR A 151 -7.18 10.37 11.34
N PRO A 152 -6.77 9.85 10.15
CA PRO A 152 -6.88 10.62 8.92
C PRO A 152 -8.31 10.69 8.39
N ASN A 153 -8.51 11.50 7.36
CA ASN A 153 -9.82 11.74 6.74
C ASN A 153 -10.20 10.59 5.80
N PRO A 154 -11.31 9.86 6.01
CA PRO A 154 -11.74 8.77 5.13
C PRO A 154 -12.21 9.22 3.74
N LYS A 155 -12.43 10.51 3.50
CA LYS A 155 -12.72 11.04 2.15
C LYS A 155 -11.46 11.07 1.26
N THR A 156 -10.26 11.10 1.84
CA THR A 156 -8.99 11.23 1.11
C THR A 156 -8.02 10.09 1.34
N SER A 157 -8.12 9.41 2.49
CA SER A 157 -7.21 8.36 2.94
C SER A 157 -7.88 7.00 2.95
N GLY A 158 -7.36 6.05 2.17
CA GLY A 158 -7.78 4.65 2.26
C GLY A 158 -7.46 4.03 3.62
N GLY A 159 -6.32 4.41 4.23
CA GLY A 159 -5.98 4.00 5.59
C GLY A 159 -7.04 4.42 6.61
N ALA A 160 -7.58 5.62 6.47
CA ALA A 160 -8.67 6.11 7.31
C ALA A 160 -9.97 5.32 7.13
N ARG A 161 -10.26 4.84 5.92
CA ARG A 161 -11.44 3.98 5.68
C ARG A 161 -11.33 2.67 6.45
N TRP A 162 -10.15 2.06 6.49
CA TRP A 162 -9.89 0.89 7.33
C TRP A 162 -10.04 1.19 8.81
N ASN A 163 -9.50 2.32 9.30
CA ASN A 163 -9.66 2.76 10.69
C ASN A 163 -11.13 2.93 11.06
N TYR A 164 -11.89 3.60 10.18
CA TYR A 164 -13.34 3.81 10.36
C TYR A 164 -14.09 2.48 10.40
N LEU A 165 -13.81 1.55 9.45
CA LEU A 165 -14.51 0.27 9.38
C LEU A 165 -14.13 -0.67 10.53
N ALA A 166 -12.91 -0.57 11.07
CA ALA A 166 -12.52 -1.29 12.28
C ALA A 166 -13.38 -0.85 13.49
N ALA A 167 -13.49 0.46 13.70
CA ALA A 167 -14.31 1.02 14.76
C ALA A 167 -15.82 0.75 14.56
N TRP A 168 -16.30 0.85 13.31
CA TRP A 168 -17.68 0.56 12.96
C TRP A 168 -18.04 -0.91 13.22
N GLY A 169 -17.21 -1.84 12.75
CA GLY A 169 -17.44 -3.29 12.92
C GLY A 169 -17.48 -3.69 14.40
N TYR A 170 -16.51 -3.20 15.18
CA TYR A 170 -16.53 -3.37 16.64
C TYR A 170 -17.85 -2.87 17.25
N ALA A 171 -18.24 -1.63 16.94
CA ALA A 171 -19.47 -1.04 17.49
C ALA A 171 -20.72 -1.79 17.05
N LEU A 172 -20.75 -2.29 15.81
CA LEU A 172 -21.85 -3.09 15.27
C LEU A 172 -21.99 -4.41 16.03
N HIS A 173 -20.89 -5.16 16.20
CA HIS A 173 -20.89 -6.42 16.94
C HIS A 173 -21.29 -6.22 18.41
N LYS A 174 -20.73 -5.19 19.05
CA LYS A 174 -21.08 -4.84 20.43
C LYS A 174 -22.55 -4.48 20.61
N SER A 175 -23.18 -3.87 19.62
CA SER A 175 -24.61 -3.51 19.63
C SER A 175 -25.50 -4.63 19.13
N ASN A 176 -25.05 -5.90 19.06
CA ASN A 176 -25.82 -7.02 18.52
C ASN A 176 -26.32 -6.75 17.09
N ASN A 177 -25.46 -6.23 16.24
CA ASN A 177 -25.73 -5.84 14.83
C ASN A 177 -26.79 -4.72 14.69
N ASN A 178 -26.97 -3.89 15.72
CA ASN A 178 -27.81 -2.70 15.64
C ASN A 178 -27.01 -1.52 15.03
N GLU A 179 -27.36 -1.16 13.80
CA GLU A 179 -26.69 -0.05 13.09
C GLU A 179 -26.85 1.31 13.77
N GLN A 180 -27.96 1.55 14.47
CA GLN A 180 -28.12 2.81 15.20
C GLN A 180 -27.13 2.89 16.36
N GLY A 181 -26.90 1.78 17.07
CA GLY A 181 -25.87 1.69 18.11
C GLY A 181 -24.46 1.96 17.56
N ALA A 182 -24.14 1.41 16.39
CA ALA A 182 -22.87 1.70 15.72
C ALA A 182 -22.76 3.16 15.30
N ARG A 183 -23.82 3.79 14.78
CA ARG A 183 -23.85 5.23 14.45
C ARG A 183 -23.61 6.09 15.68
N ASP A 184 -24.26 5.79 16.79
CA ASP A 184 -24.16 6.56 18.03
C ASP A 184 -22.75 6.45 18.62
N TYR A 185 -22.13 5.26 18.54
CA TYR A 185 -20.73 5.07 18.87
C TYR A 185 -19.82 5.93 17.98
N MET A 186 -19.97 5.86 16.66
CA MET A 186 -19.13 6.62 15.71
C MET A 186 -19.29 8.13 15.88
N LYS A 187 -20.49 8.64 16.19
CA LYS A 187 -20.69 10.06 16.55
C LYS A 187 -19.85 10.48 17.73
N LYS A 188 -19.84 9.66 18.80
CA LYS A 188 -19.01 9.93 19.99
C LYS A 188 -17.53 9.86 19.67
N LEU A 189 -17.10 8.87 18.87
CA LEU A 189 -15.71 8.72 18.43
C LEU A 189 -15.24 9.97 17.66
N PHE A 190 -16.00 10.38 16.62
CA PHE A 190 -15.63 11.53 15.81
C PHE A 190 -15.81 12.88 16.52
N ALA A 191 -16.62 12.97 17.56
CA ALA A 191 -16.67 14.13 18.44
C ALA A 191 -15.34 14.32 19.20
N ASN A 192 -14.59 13.24 19.41
CA ASN A 192 -13.27 13.23 20.04
C ASN A 192 -12.10 13.43 19.04
N VAL A 193 -12.37 13.58 17.75
CA VAL A 193 -11.35 13.79 16.71
C VAL A 193 -11.15 15.27 16.45
N PRO A 194 -10.06 15.88 16.93
CA PRO A 194 -9.84 17.33 16.81
C PRO A 194 -9.35 17.74 15.41
N VAL A 195 -8.74 16.83 14.67
CA VAL A 195 -8.15 17.09 13.34
C VAL A 195 -8.25 15.85 12.46
N LEU A 196 -8.50 16.04 11.17
CA LEU A 196 -8.47 15.01 10.13
C LEU A 196 -7.37 15.36 9.12
N ASP A 197 -6.24 14.69 9.24
CA ASP A 197 -5.15 14.81 8.26
C ASP A 197 -5.53 14.15 6.92
N SER A 198 -4.92 14.58 5.83
CA SER A 198 -5.25 14.07 4.48
C SER A 198 -4.83 12.63 4.21
N GLY A 199 -3.92 12.07 5.01
CA GLY A 199 -3.39 10.71 4.88
C GLY A 199 -2.82 10.18 6.19
N ALA A 200 -2.52 8.87 6.23
CA ALA A 200 -2.04 8.18 7.43
C ALA A 200 -0.75 8.79 7.97
N ARG A 201 0.22 9.10 7.10
CA ARG A 201 1.50 9.72 7.48
C ARG A 201 1.29 11.09 8.14
N GLY A 202 0.32 11.89 7.68
CA GLY A 202 -0.05 13.15 8.32
C GLY A 202 -0.50 12.95 9.76
N SER A 203 -1.38 11.97 10.00
CA SER A 203 -1.86 11.65 11.35
C SER A 203 -0.76 11.11 12.26
N THR A 204 0.14 10.27 11.74
CA THR A 204 1.33 9.84 12.48
C THR A 204 2.20 11.04 12.88
N THR A 205 2.46 11.96 11.94
CA THR A 205 3.21 13.20 12.23
C THR A 205 2.51 14.05 13.28
N THR A 206 1.20 14.24 13.15
CA THR A 206 0.38 15.02 14.11
C THR A 206 0.46 14.41 15.51
N PHE A 207 0.33 13.10 15.62
CA PHE A 207 0.42 12.40 16.91
C PHE A 207 1.86 12.35 17.43
N VAL A 208 2.80 11.78 16.67
CA VAL A 208 4.14 11.45 17.16
C VAL A 208 5.04 12.68 17.28
N GLN A 209 5.08 13.54 16.26
CA GLN A 209 6.02 14.67 16.21
C GLN A 209 5.45 15.95 16.80
N ARG A 210 4.17 16.26 16.52
CA ARG A 210 3.52 17.49 17.03
C ARG A 210 2.94 17.32 18.42
N GLY A 211 2.88 16.10 18.95
CA GLY A 211 2.39 15.80 20.30
C GLY A 211 0.88 15.99 20.48
N VAL A 212 0.11 16.03 19.39
CA VAL A 212 -1.35 16.22 19.46
C VAL A 212 -2.06 14.90 19.66
N GLY A 213 -3.03 14.87 20.55
CA GLY A 213 -3.90 13.71 20.82
C GLY A 213 -3.35 12.74 21.87
N ASP A 214 -4.24 11.92 22.37
CA ASP A 214 -3.99 10.91 23.40
C ASP A 214 -3.79 9.51 22.79
N VAL A 215 -4.46 9.24 21.68
CA VAL A 215 -4.43 7.98 20.95
C VAL A 215 -4.48 8.23 19.44
N LEU A 216 -3.68 7.47 18.70
CA LEU A 216 -3.74 7.40 17.24
C LEU A 216 -4.33 6.06 16.84
N ILE A 217 -5.42 6.06 16.07
CA ILE A 217 -5.91 4.87 15.38
C ILE A 217 -5.00 4.68 14.16
N ALA A 218 -4.21 3.63 14.15
CA ALA A 218 -3.16 3.41 13.17
C ALA A 218 -3.20 1.99 12.57
N TRP A 219 -2.64 1.86 11.38
CA TRP A 219 -2.26 0.56 10.88
C TRP A 219 -1.12 0.00 11.73
N GLU A 220 -1.12 -1.32 11.94
CA GLU A 220 -0.12 -2.01 12.76
C GLU A 220 1.31 -1.74 12.28
N ASN A 221 1.54 -1.80 10.97
CA ASN A 221 2.86 -1.49 10.40
C ASN A 221 3.31 -0.05 10.66
N GLU A 222 2.42 0.95 10.58
CA GLU A 222 2.73 2.35 10.91
C GLU A 222 3.04 2.52 12.40
N ALA A 223 2.27 1.87 13.27
CA ALA A 223 2.50 1.92 14.70
C ALA A 223 3.84 1.28 15.11
N LEU A 224 4.16 0.11 14.54
CA LEU A 224 5.43 -0.58 14.79
C LEU A 224 6.61 0.22 14.21
N LEU A 225 6.45 0.82 13.03
CA LEU A 225 7.46 1.68 12.44
C LEU A 225 7.70 2.92 13.31
N ALA A 226 6.63 3.54 13.84
CA ALA A 226 6.73 4.66 14.76
C ALA A 226 7.51 4.31 16.05
N LEU A 227 7.28 3.13 16.63
CA LEU A 227 8.08 2.64 17.76
C LEU A 227 9.55 2.46 17.41
N LYS A 228 9.84 1.94 16.22
CA LYS A 228 11.21 1.74 15.74
C LYS A 228 11.93 3.07 15.49
N GLU A 229 11.26 4.05 14.89
CA GLU A 229 11.87 5.32 14.50
C GLU A 229 11.94 6.35 15.62
N PHE A 230 10.91 6.43 16.47
CA PHE A 230 10.79 7.48 17.49
C PHE A 230 11.04 7.00 18.92
N GLY A 231 11.14 5.70 19.12
CA GLY A 231 11.48 5.07 20.39
C GLY A 231 10.29 4.40 21.09
N SER A 232 10.52 3.17 21.54
CA SER A 232 9.57 2.39 22.36
C SER A 232 9.45 2.90 23.80
N ASP A 233 10.29 3.85 24.16
CA ASP A 233 10.22 4.59 25.42
C ASP A 233 9.22 5.75 25.40
N LYS A 234 8.70 6.14 24.22
CA LYS A 234 7.74 7.26 24.06
C LYS A 234 6.31 6.82 23.78
N PHE A 235 6.16 5.65 23.19
CA PHE A 235 4.85 5.15 22.75
C PHE A 235 4.72 3.67 23.06
N GLU A 236 3.49 3.18 23.07
CA GLU A 236 3.16 1.77 23.15
C GLU A 236 1.91 1.45 22.32
N ILE A 237 1.80 0.20 21.89
CA ILE A 237 0.68 -0.27 21.07
C ILE A 237 -0.30 -1.00 21.96
N VAL A 238 -1.57 -0.62 21.86
CA VAL A 238 -2.69 -1.36 22.40
C VAL A 238 -3.37 -2.10 21.26
N VAL A 239 -3.44 -3.41 21.38
CA VAL A 239 -4.16 -4.27 20.46
C VAL A 239 -5.60 -4.38 20.95
N PRO A 240 -6.59 -3.90 20.19
CA PRO A 240 -7.98 -3.93 20.64
C PRO A 240 -8.54 -5.37 20.67
N SER A 241 -9.63 -5.59 21.39
CA SER A 241 -10.28 -6.90 21.54
C SER A 241 -10.72 -7.51 20.20
N GLU A 242 -11.07 -6.68 19.25
CA GLU A 242 -11.43 -7.02 17.88
C GLU A 242 -11.03 -5.88 16.92
N THR A 243 -10.64 -6.23 15.69
CA THR A 243 -10.28 -5.25 14.67
C THR A 243 -10.55 -5.80 13.27
N ILE A 244 -10.22 -5.04 12.22
CA ILE A 244 -10.41 -5.46 10.84
C ILE A 244 -9.10 -6.01 10.24
N LEU A 245 -9.21 -7.08 9.42
CA LEU A 245 -8.12 -7.54 8.59
C LEU A 245 -7.98 -6.60 7.38
N ALA A 246 -6.91 -5.82 7.36
CA ALA A 246 -6.62 -4.93 6.25
C ALA A 246 -5.87 -5.69 5.14
N GLU A 247 -6.44 -5.67 3.94
CA GLU A 247 -5.97 -6.42 2.76
C GLU A 247 -5.69 -5.44 1.62
N PRO A 248 -4.51 -4.77 1.62
CA PRO A 248 -4.13 -3.82 0.58
C PRO A 248 -3.78 -4.54 -0.73
N PRO A 249 -4.52 -4.27 -1.82
CA PRO A 249 -4.34 -4.95 -3.08
C PRO A 249 -3.37 -4.23 -4.01
N VAL A 250 -2.94 -4.97 -5.05
CA VAL A 250 -2.07 -4.48 -6.11
C VAL A 250 -2.62 -4.85 -7.49
N ALA A 251 -2.36 -4.02 -8.51
CA ALA A 251 -2.76 -4.31 -9.88
C ALA A 251 -1.83 -3.65 -10.91
N VAL A 252 -1.67 -4.29 -12.07
CA VAL A 252 -1.10 -3.66 -13.26
C VAL A 252 -2.16 -2.72 -13.86
N VAL A 253 -1.74 -1.54 -14.28
CA VAL A 253 -2.59 -0.61 -15.04
C VAL A 253 -2.41 -0.93 -16.52
N ASP A 254 -3.17 -1.90 -17.01
CA ASP A 254 -2.95 -2.61 -18.29
C ASP A 254 -2.78 -1.66 -19.49
N GLU A 255 -3.62 -0.63 -19.60
CA GLU A 255 -3.56 0.31 -20.72
C GLU A 255 -2.28 1.16 -20.71
N VAL A 256 -1.84 1.59 -19.52
CA VAL A 256 -0.61 2.35 -19.36
C VAL A 256 0.61 1.46 -19.59
N ALA A 257 0.64 0.27 -19.00
CA ALA A 257 1.74 -0.68 -19.19
C ALA A 257 1.90 -1.07 -20.66
N ARG A 258 0.78 -1.26 -21.40
CA ARG A 258 0.79 -1.53 -22.84
C ARG A 258 1.34 -0.34 -23.62
N LYS A 259 0.89 0.88 -23.30
CA LYS A 259 1.38 2.11 -23.93
C LYS A 259 2.90 2.29 -23.75
N HIS A 260 3.40 1.97 -22.56
CA HIS A 260 4.83 2.08 -22.24
C HIS A 260 5.67 0.88 -22.69
N GLY A 261 5.03 -0.25 -23.09
CA GLY A 261 5.72 -1.52 -23.39
C GLY A 261 6.31 -2.18 -22.13
N THR A 262 5.73 -1.89 -20.95
CA THR A 262 6.21 -2.36 -19.63
C THR A 262 5.41 -3.53 -19.07
N GLU A 263 4.44 -4.09 -19.80
CA GLU A 263 3.52 -5.14 -19.33
C GLU A 263 4.23 -6.32 -18.67
N LYS A 264 5.30 -6.82 -19.29
CA LYS A 264 6.06 -7.95 -18.77
C LYS A 264 6.73 -7.64 -17.43
N VAL A 265 7.41 -6.51 -17.32
CA VAL A 265 8.14 -6.12 -16.11
C VAL A 265 7.18 -5.65 -15.01
N ALA A 266 6.07 -4.99 -15.37
CA ALA A 266 5.02 -4.59 -14.43
C ALA A 266 4.35 -5.81 -13.76
N ARG A 267 4.04 -6.85 -14.57
CA ARG A 267 3.51 -8.11 -14.04
C ARG A 267 4.53 -8.80 -13.15
N ALA A 268 5.78 -8.96 -13.60
CA ALA A 268 6.83 -9.57 -12.80
C ALA A 268 7.10 -8.83 -11.50
N TYR A 269 7.01 -7.49 -11.51
CA TYR A 269 7.13 -6.65 -10.32
C TYR A 269 6.07 -6.99 -9.26
N LEU A 270 4.82 -7.18 -9.66
CA LEU A 270 3.76 -7.54 -8.72
C LEU A 270 3.81 -9.02 -8.30
N GLU A 271 4.17 -9.93 -9.22
CA GLU A 271 4.34 -11.36 -8.90
C GLU A 271 5.47 -11.59 -7.89
N TYR A 272 6.56 -10.83 -7.99
CA TYR A 272 7.70 -10.96 -7.07
C TYR A 272 7.36 -10.56 -5.63
N LEU A 273 6.29 -9.78 -5.38
CA LEU A 273 5.78 -9.49 -4.02
C LEU A 273 5.41 -10.76 -3.23
N TYR A 274 5.14 -11.88 -3.93
CA TYR A 274 4.79 -13.16 -3.32
C TYR A 274 6.00 -14.08 -3.12
N SER A 275 7.21 -13.67 -3.54
CA SER A 275 8.44 -14.43 -3.34
C SER A 275 8.85 -14.47 -1.86
N PRO A 276 9.60 -15.50 -1.43
CA PRO A 276 10.10 -15.55 -0.05
C PRO A 276 10.88 -14.31 0.38
N GLU A 277 11.70 -13.76 -0.52
CA GLU A 277 12.53 -12.58 -0.27
C GLU A 277 11.68 -11.33 -0.07
N ALA A 278 10.67 -11.13 -0.91
CA ALA A 278 9.76 -9.99 -0.81
C ALA A 278 8.83 -10.11 0.41
N GLN A 279 8.40 -11.30 0.74
CA GLN A 279 7.60 -11.57 1.94
C GLN A 279 8.42 -11.35 3.23
N ASP A 280 9.70 -11.73 3.25
CA ASP A 280 10.61 -11.44 4.35
C ASP A 280 10.83 -9.92 4.49
N LEU A 281 11.00 -9.22 3.37
CA LEU A 281 11.09 -7.77 3.36
C LEU A 281 9.81 -7.12 3.88
N ALA A 282 8.63 -7.56 3.44
CA ALA A 282 7.35 -7.05 3.94
C ALA A 282 7.24 -7.20 5.46
N ALA A 283 7.62 -8.36 6.01
CA ALA A 283 7.63 -8.61 7.46
C ALA A 283 8.61 -7.70 8.21
N ARG A 284 9.78 -7.38 7.65
CA ARG A 284 10.74 -6.41 8.23
C ARG A 284 10.21 -4.98 8.28
N TYR A 285 9.27 -4.65 7.38
CA TYR A 285 8.50 -3.40 7.37
C TYR A 285 7.14 -3.52 8.04
N PHE A 286 6.98 -4.58 8.85
CA PHE A 286 5.83 -4.82 9.70
C PHE A 286 4.50 -5.06 8.96
N PHE A 287 4.53 -5.45 7.70
CA PHE A 287 3.38 -6.05 7.03
C PHE A 287 3.32 -7.54 7.34
N ARG A 288 2.13 -8.05 7.62
CA ARG A 288 1.90 -9.47 7.90
C ARG A 288 2.04 -10.27 6.61
N PRO A 289 3.04 -11.16 6.49
CA PRO A 289 3.29 -11.92 5.26
C PRO A 289 2.20 -12.99 5.04
N ARG A 290 1.91 -13.28 3.77
CA ARG A 290 1.00 -14.37 3.37
C ARG A 290 1.71 -15.74 3.34
N LEU A 291 3.00 -15.76 3.09
CA LEU A 291 3.78 -17.00 3.04
C LEU A 291 3.99 -17.54 4.45
N LYS A 292 3.45 -18.74 4.70
CA LYS A 292 3.45 -19.35 6.05
C LYS A 292 4.84 -19.48 6.67
N SER A 293 5.84 -19.89 5.91
CA SER A 293 7.22 -20.03 6.41
C SER A 293 7.81 -18.70 6.90
N VAL A 294 7.45 -17.60 6.26
CA VAL A 294 7.86 -16.25 6.69
C VAL A 294 7.00 -15.80 7.87
N ALA A 295 5.69 -16.04 7.85
CA ALA A 295 4.81 -15.72 8.97
C ALA A 295 5.26 -16.42 10.27
N ASP A 296 5.64 -17.69 10.20
CA ASP A 296 6.16 -18.44 11.34
C ASP A 296 7.47 -17.84 11.88
N LYS A 297 8.37 -17.38 10.99
CA LYS A 297 9.64 -16.71 11.35
C LYS A 297 9.39 -15.40 12.14
N TYR A 298 8.35 -14.68 11.81
CA TYR A 298 8.01 -13.38 12.42
C TYR A 298 6.86 -13.45 13.44
N ALA A 299 6.49 -14.64 13.91
CA ALA A 299 5.36 -14.84 14.83
C ALA A 299 5.46 -14.03 16.13
N SER A 300 6.69 -13.75 16.61
CA SER A 300 6.91 -12.91 17.80
C SER A 300 6.67 -11.41 17.56
N VAL A 301 6.73 -10.97 16.30
CA VAL A 301 6.49 -9.56 15.92
C VAL A 301 5.00 -9.29 15.80
N PHE A 302 4.24 -10.28 15.32
CA PHE A 302 2.82 -10.14 15.03
C PHE A 302 1.97 -10.91 16.04
N PRO A 303 1.41 -10.24 17.05
CA PRO A 303 0.54 -10.90 18.01
C PRO A 303 -0.70 -11.47 17.32
N LYS A 304 -1.26 -12.52 17.91
CA LYS A 304 -2.56 -13.04 17.46
C LYS A 304 -3.63 -12.00 17.75
N VAL A 305 -4.39 -11.62 16.72
CA VAL A 305 -5.44 -10.60 16.80
C VAL A 305 -6.74 -11.21 16.33
N ASN A 306 -7.83 -10.91 17.01
CA ASN A 306 -9.17 -11.26 16.56
C ASN A 306 -9.59 -10.28 15.47
N THR A 307 -9.80 -10.80 14.24
CA THR A 307 -10.10 -9.95 13.08
C THR A 307 -11.35 -10.42 12.37
N PHE A 308 -12.11 -9.45 11.85
CA PHE A 308 -13.14 -9.66 10.83
C PHE A 308 -12.69 -9.06 9.50
N THR A 309 -13.22 -9.54 8.39
CA THR A 309 -12.97 -9.01 7.05
C THR A 309 -13.95 -7.90 6.70
N VAL A 310 -13.64 -7.10 5.69
CA VAL A 310 -14.59 -6.10 5.17
C VAL A 310 -15.87 -6.73 4.66
N LEU A 311 -15.80 -7.98 4.19
CA LEU A 311 -16.99 -8.74 3.75
C LEU A 311 -17.91 -9.06 4.94
N GLU A 312 -17.37 -9.57 6.03
CA GLU A 312 -18.10 -9.93 7.25
C GLU A 312 -18.66 -8.70 7.95
N GLY A 313 -17.86 -7.66 8.17
CA GLY A 313 -18.27 -6.46 8.91
C GLY A 313 -19.13 -5.48 8.11
N CYS A 314 -19.02 -5.44 6.77
CA CYS A 314 -19.61 -4.37 5.96
C CYS A 314 -20.21 -4.86 4.62
N GLY A 315 -20.20 -6.14 4.34
CA GLY A 315 -20.71 -6.71 3.08
C GLY A 315 -19.86 -6.40 1.85
N GLY A 316 -18.57 -6.10 2.05
CA GLY A 316 -17.60 -5.83 1.01
C GLY A 316 -17.42 -4.34 0.71
N TRP A 317 -16.36 -4.00 -0.06
CA TRP A 317 -15.95 -2.62 -0.31
C TRP A 317 -16.98 -1.79 -1.06
N GLN A 318 -17.69 -2.34 -2.04
CA GLN A 318 -18.71 -1.60 -2.80
C GLN A 318 -19.85 -1.13 -1.88
N LYS A 319 -20.33 -2.00 -0.99
CA LYS A 319 -21.36 -1.64 -0.01
C LYS A 319 -20.83 -0.68 1.05
N ALA A 320 -19.61 -0.91 1.55
CA ALA A 320 -18.97 -0.04 2.52
C ALA A 320 -18.80 1.38 1.97
N GLN A 321 -18.33 1.50 0.73
CA GLN A 321 -18.17 2.80 0.06
C GLN A 321 -19.51 3.51 -0.11
N ALA A 322 -20.50 2.83 -0.68
CA ALA A 322 -21.82 3.42 -0.94
C ALA A 322 -22.49 3.91 0.35
N LYS A 323 -22.39 3.12 1.42
CA LYS A 323 -23.02 3.43 2.70
C LYS A 323 -22.31 4.49 3.51
N HIS A 324 -20.97 4.40 3.58
CA HIS A 324 -20.20 5.16 4.56
C HIS A 324 -19.46 6.35 3.96
N PHE A 325 -18.91 6.24 2.74
CA PHE A 325 -17.90 7.18 2.23
C PHE A 325 -18.33 7.98 1.00
N SER A 326 -19.45 7.62 0.35
CA SER A 326 -20.06 8.41 -0.69
C SER A 326 -20.55 9.76 -0.14
N ASP A 327 -20.75 10.73 -1.01
CA ASP A 327 -21.27 12.03 -0.61
C ASP A 327 -22.66 11.89 0.03
N GLY A 328 -22.82 12.49 1.21
CA GLY A 328 -24.01 12.31 2.05
C GLY A 328 -24.07 10.95 2.78
N GLY A 329 -23.05 10.12 2.68
CA GLY A 329 -22.94 8.84 3.39
C GLY A 329 -22.87 8.98 4.89
N THR A 330 -22.77 7.84 5.57
CA THR A 330 -22.79 7.80 7.05
C THR A 330 -21.68 8.66 7.67
N PHE A 331 -20.47 8.70 7.07
CA PHE A 331 -19.39 9.53 7.58
C PHE A 331 -19.76 11.03 7.54
N ASP A 332 -20.29 11.51 6.41
CA ASP A 332 -20.70 12.92 6.29
C ASP A 332 -21.80 13.29 7.28
N GLN A 333 -22.76 12.37 7.53
CA GLN A 333 -23.84 12.59 8.52
C GLN A 333 -23.35 12.59 9.98
N ILE A 334 -22.25 11.87 10.26
CA ILE A 334 -21.65 11.80 11.60
C ILE A 334 -20.75 13.01 11.86
N TYR A 335 -19.92 13.38 10.91
CA TYR A 335 -18.89 14.41 11.03
C TYR A 335 -19.34 15.78 10.53
N GLY A 336 -20.28 15.83 9.58
CA GLY A 336 -20.88 17.08 9.10
C GLY A 336 -21.62 17.79 10.24
N LYS A 337 -21.09 18.92 10.67
CA LYS A 337 -21.75 19.87 11.58
C LYS A 337 -22.50 20.91 10.78
#